data_bb0f8ae9dfe4467167bbdaf0f4fa19ea
#
_entry.id   bb0f8ae9dfe4467167bbdaf0f4fa19ea
#
_cell.length_a   1.000
_cell.length_b   1.000
_cell.length_c   1.000
_cell.angle_alpha   90.00
_cell.angle_beta   90.00
_cell.angle_gamma   90.00
#
_symmetry.space_group_name_H-M   'P 1'
#
loop_
_entity.id
_entity.type
_entity.pdbx_description
1 polymer ?
#
loop_
_entity_poly.entity_id
_entity_poly.type
_entity_poly.pdbx_seq_one_letter_code
_entity_poly.pdbx_strand_id
1 'polypeptide(L)'
;PDTLARYAQNRLRVVPELVYSPWASDARLAEGEHSAAAKAKAWRIDLVLFVNGLPVATLELKSEFKQAVERAIRQYKTTRLPVDPVAKKPEPLLTFKRGALVHFAVSQYEVHMATRLEGESTVFLPFNKGTADGGAGNDVPADVNRYATDYLWNEVLLPDNLLNILARFVHLQIEGKEDWEGRKYKKESLVFPRYHQWDVVGKLLDA
;
A
#
# COMPACT_ATOMS: atom_id res chain seq x y z
N PRO A 1 25.80 18.16 -11.30
CA PRO A 1 26.43 16.83 -11.53
C PRO A 1 26.20 15.88 -10.34
N ASP A 2 26.34 16.42 -9.13
CA ASP A 2 26.25 15.60 -7.89
C ASP A 2 24.82 15.06 -7.64
N THR A 3 23.78 15.81 -7.99
CA THR A 3 22.38 15.42 -7.79
C THR A 3 21.96 14.24 -8.67
N LEU A 4 22.33 14.26 -9.95
CA LEU A 4 22.04 13.15 -10.87
C LEU A 4 22.81 11.87 -10.49
N ALA A 5 24.07 12.02 -10.06
CA ALA A 5 24.87 10.89 -9.60
C ALA A 5 24.26 10.26 -8.34
N ARG A 6 23.76 11.06 -7.39
CA ARG A 6 23.06 10.56 -6.21
C ARG A 6 21.72 9.91 -6.55
N TYR A 7 20.97 10.50 -7.48
CA TYR A 7 19.73 9.94 -7.97
C TYR A 7 19.91 8.54 -8.56
N ALA A 8 20.96 8.37 -9.40
CA ALA A 8 21.31 7.09 -10.02
C ALA A 8 21.75 6.01 -9.01
N GLN A 9 22.09 6.37 -7.78
CA GLN A 9 22.45 5.43 -6.72
C GLN A 9 21.24 4.82 -5.99
N ASN A 10 20.03 5.32 -6.25
CA ASN A 10 18.84 4.73 -5.63
C ASN A 10 18.66 3.27 -6.07
N ARG A 11 18.41 2.42 -5.09
CA ARG A 11 18.15 1.00 -5.30
C ARG A 11 16.69 0.71 -5.05
N LEU A 12 15.95 0.44 -6.12
CA LEU A 12 14.57 0.01 -6.03
C LEU A 12 14.54 -1.52 -6.14
N ARG A 13 13.78 -2.15 -5.25
CA ARG A 13 13.61 -3.59 -5.24
C ARG A 13 12.15 -3.95 -5.03
N VAL A 14 11.68 -4.90 -5.82
CA VAL A 14 10.38 -5.57 -5.61
C VAL A 14 10.66 -6.95 -5.04
N VAL A 15 10.01 -7.30 -3.95
CA VAL A 15 10.11 -8.61 -3.31
C VAL A 15 8.74 -9.25 -3.33
N PRO A 16 8.55 -10.31 -4.14
CA PRO A 16 7.31 -11.08 -4.12
C PRO A 16 7.25 -12.01 -2.90
N GLU A 17 6.03 -12.30 -2.47
CA GLU A 17 5.73 -13.31 -1.46
C GLU A 17 6.56 -13.14 -0.16
N LEU A 18 6.75 -11.88 0.30
CA LEU A 18 7.57 -11.61 1.49
C LEU A 18 6.90 -12.11 2.76
N VAL A 19 7.55 -13.03 3.46
CA VAL A 19 7.21 -13.38 4.85
C VAL A 19 7.69 -12.25 5.74
N TYR A 20 6.77 -11.48 6.29
CA TYR A 20 7.08 -10.19 6.93
C TYR A 20 7.16 -10.24 8.46
N SER A 21 6.53 -11.22 9.10
CA SER A 21 6.44 -11.25 10.56
C SER A 21 7.68 -11.91 11.20
N PRO A 22 8.43 -11.19 12.04
CA PRO A 22 9.49 -11.80 12.85
C PRO A 22 8.93 -12.66 14.00
N TRP A 23 7.62 -12.60 14.21
CA TRP A 23 6.90 -13.37 15.24
C TRP A 23 6.34 -14.69 14.72
N ALA A 24 6.40 -14.93 13.42
CA ALA A 24 6.03 -16.19 12.79
C ALA A 24 7.06 -17.26 13.18
N SER A 25 6.76 -18.09 14.18
CA SER A 25 7.60 -19.22 14.61
C SER A 25 7.00 -20.53 14.15
N ASP A 26 7.84 -21.56 14.03
CA ASP A 26 7.41 -22.91 13.68
C ASP A 26 6.40 -23.48 14.67
N ALA A 27 6.51 -23.15 15.97
CA ALA A 27 5.55 -23.53 16.99
C ALA A 27 4.17 -22.91 16.77
N ARG A 28 4.09 -21.62 16.39
CA ARG A 28 2.83 -20.96 16.03
C ARG A 28 2.26 -21.49 14.73
N LEU A 29 3.13 -21.89 13.83
CA LEU A 29 2.75 -22.59 12.61
C LEU A 29 2.16 -23.98 12.91
N ALA A 30 2.48 -24.60 14.04
CA ALA A 30 1.99 -25.91 14.41
C ALA A 30 0.61 -25.90 15.12
N GLU A 31 0.23 -24.82 15.80
CA GLU A 31 -0.93 -24.79 16.70
C GLU A 31 -2.31 -24.59 16.04
N GLY A 32 -2.41 -24.25 14.78
CA GLY A 32 -3.71 -23.80 14.25
C GLY A 32 -4.12 -24.23 12.86
N GLU A 33 -3.26 -24.80 12.05
CA GLU A 33 -3.61 -25.12 10.67
C GLU A 33 -2.96 -26.39 10.13
N HIS A 34 -3.69 -27.10 9.26
CA HIS A 34 -3.35 -28.44 8.80
C HIS A 34 -2.28 -28.51 7.69
N SER A 35 -1.72 -27.38 7.22
CA SER A 35 -0.64 -27.40 6.23
C SER A 35 0.38 -26.28 6.40
N ALA A 36 1.67 -26.56 6.18
CA ALA A 36 2.76 -25.59 6.21
C ALA A 36 2.57 -24.45 5.18
N ALA A 37 1.95 -24.74 4.04
CA ALA A 37 1.67 -23.76 3.00
C ALA A 37 0.58 -22.74 3.40
N ALA A 38 -0.49 -23.18 4.06
CA ALA A 38 -1.53 -22.30 4.57
C ALA A 38 -1.00 -21.37 5.68
N LYS A 39 -0.14 -21.90 6.53
CA LYS A 39 0.51 -21.20 7.64
C LYS A 39 1.48 -20.11 7.15
N ALA A 40 2.34 -20.45 6.20
CA ALA A 40 3.25 -19.46 5.58
C ALA A 40 2.50 -18.33 4.89
N LYS A 41 1.30 -18.59 4.36
CA LYS A 41 0.45 -17.61 3.69
C LYS A 41 -0.11 -16.54 4.63
N ALA A 42 -0.31 -16.85 5.92
CA ALA A 42 -0.89 -15.94 6.89
C ALA A 42 -0.03 -14.68 7.15
N TRP A 43 1.31 -14.82 7.04
CA TRP A 43 2.27 -13.70 7.25
C TRP A 43 3.01 -13.31 5.97
N ARG A 44 2.44 -13.54 4.80
CA ARG A 44 3.06 -13.28 3.51
C ARG A 44 2.29 -12.20 2.78
N ILE A 45 3.00 -11.15 2.37
CA ILE A 45 2.49 -10.08 1.50
C ILE A 45 2.84 -10.42 0.05
N ASP A 46 1.89 -10.27 -0.87
CA ASP A 46 2.08 -10.66 -2.27
C ASP A 46 3.24 -9.90 -2.93
N LEU A 47 3.34 -8.57 -2.73
CA LEU A 47 4.49 -7.76 -3.16
C LEU A 47 4.85 -6.70 -2.13
N VAL A 48 6.16 -6.47 -1.96
CA VAL A 48 6.69 -5.35 -1.17
C VAL A 48 7.73 -4.60 -1.99
N LEU A 49 7.57 -3.27 -2.06
CA LEU A 49 8.51 -2.39 -2.73
C LEU A 49 9.43 -1.73 -1.71
N PHE A 50 10.71 -1.73 -2.04
CA PHE A 50 11.77 -1.11 -1.23
C PHE A 50 12.51 -0.05 -2.03
N VAL A 51 12.84 1.06 -1.37
CA VAL A 51 13.78 2.07 -1.85
C VAL A 51 14.93 2.16 -0.87
N ASN A 52 16.15 1.90 -1.33
CA ASN A 52 17.36 1.90 -0.50
C ASN A 52 17.27 1.01 0.76
N GLY A 53 16.54 -0.10 0.66
CA GLY A 53 16.33 -1.05 1.76
C GLY A 53 15.18 -0.67 2.72
N LEU A 54 14.55 0.50 2.55
CA LEU A 54 13.38 0.91 3.33
C LEU A 54 12.09 0.46 2.62
N PRO A 55 11.13 -0.17 3.30
CA PRO A 55 9.87 -0.55 2.71
C PRO A 55 9.03 0.70 2.43
N VAL A 56 8.54 0.85 1.21
CA VAL A 56 7.74 2.01 0.80
C VAL A 56 6.29 1.64 0.48
N ALA A 57 6.06 0.48 -0.09
CA ALA A 57 4.70 0.02 -0.40
C ALA A 57 4.54 -1.48 -0.17
N THR A 58 3.36 -1.88 0.25
CA THR A 58 2.91 -3.28 0.25
C THR A 58 1.70 -3.42 -0.67
N LEU A 59 1.57 -4.56 -1.34
CA LEU A 59 0.46 -4.82 -2.24
C LEU A 59 -0.11 -6.22 -1.98
N GLU A 60 -1.43 -6.31 -1.85
CA GLU A 60 -2.20 -7.55 -1.88
C GLU A 60 -2.95 -7.59 -3.20
N LEU A 61 -2.72 -8.65 -3.97
CA LEU A 61 -3.21 -8.82 -5.33
C LEU A 61 -4.33 -9.86 -5.38
N LYS A 62 -5.40 -9.57 -6.12
CA LYS A 62 -6.49 -10.52 -6.37
C LYS A 62 -6.82 -10.52 -7.86
N SER A 63 -6.77 -11.71 -8.45
CA SER A 63 -6.98 -11.91 -9.89
C SER A 63 -8.41 -12.24 -10.30
N GLU A 64 -9.31 -12.55 -9.37
CA GLU A 64 -10.62 -13.12 -9.67
C GLU A 64 -11.78 -12.19 -9.32
N PHE A 65 -12.70 -11.98 -10.28
CA PHE A 65 -14.04 -11.40 -10.17
C PHE A 65 -14.17 -9.96 -9.61
N LYS A 66 -15.33 -9.31 -9.88
CA LYS A 66 -15.64 -7.91 -9.52
C LYS A 66 -15.49 -7.54 -8.04
N GLN A 67 -15.48 -8.51 -7.12
CA GLN A 67 -15.30 -8.29 -5.68
C GLN A 67 -13.88 -8.62 -5.18
N ALA A 68 -12.90 -8.66 -6.10
CA ALA A 68 -11.54 -9.05 -5.73
C ALA A 68 -10.83 -8.01 -4.87
N VAL A 69 -11.09 -6.71 -5.09
CA VAL A 69 -10.46 -5.63 -4.31
C VAL A 69 -10.94 -5.65 -2.85
N GLU A 70 -12.21 -5.91 -2.60
CA GLU A 70 -12.76 -6.04 -1.24
C GLU A 70 -12.12 -7.20 -0.47
N ARG A 71 -11.75 -8.29 -1.15
CA ARG A 71 -11.02 -9.40 -0.53
C ARG A 71 -9.61 -8.98 -0.11
N ALA A 72 -8.91 -8.21 -0.95
CA ALA A 72 -7.61 -7.65 -0.59
C ALA A 72 -7.72 -6.67 0.58
N ILE A 73 -8.71 -5.78 0.56
CA ILE A 73 -9.01 -4.86 1.66
C ILE A 73 -9.30 -5.64 2.94
N ARG A 74 -10.16 -6.65 2.87
CA ARG A 74 -10.50 -7.51 4.02
C ARG A 74 -9.26 -8.21 4.57
N GLN A 75 -8.36 -8.69 3.71
CA GLN A 75 -7.12 -9.33 4.12
C GLN A 75 -6.26 -8.37 4.96
N TYR A 76 -6.11 -7.11 4.56
CA TYR A 76 -5.44 -6.09 5.36
C TYR A 76 -6.14 -5.82 6.69
N LYS A 77 -7.46 -5.80 6.70
CA LYS A 77 -8.25 -5.51 7.92
C LYS A 77 -8.22 -6.63 8.95
N THR A 78 -8.13 -7.88 8.49
CA THR A 78 -8.34 -9.04 9.37
C THR A 78 -7.06 -9.84 9.64
N THR A 79 -6.12 -9.89 8.69
CA THR A 79 -4.95 -10.78 8.78
C THR A 79 -3.61 -10.04 8.68
N ARG A 80 -3.56 -8.86 8.07
CA ARG A 80 -2.35 -8.03 7.96
C ARG A 80 -2.37 -6.94 9.03
N LEU A 81 -2.42 -7.37 10.29
CA LEU A 81 -2.55 -6.45 11.41
C LEU A 81 -1.20 -5.77 11.72
N PRO A 82 -1.19 -4.49 12.13
CA PRO A 82 0.06 -3.79 12.49
C PRO A 82 0.65 -4.25 13.83
N VAL A 83 -0.11 -5.06 14.58
CA VAL A 83 0.33 -5.70 15.83
C VAL A 83 -0.02 -7.17 15.74
N ASP A 84 0.98 -8.01 15.99
CA ASP A 84 0.75 -9.46 16.04
C ASP A 84 -0.24 -9.82 17.15
N PRO A 85 -1.32 -10.55 16.85
CA PRO A 85 -2.40 -10.80 17.81
C PRO A 85 -1.98 -11.76 18.95
N VAL A 86 -0.92 -12.55 18.77
CA VAL A 86 -0.42 -13.50 19.79
C VAL A 86 0.75 -12.90 20.55
N ALA A 87 1.81 -12.49 19.87
CA ALA A 87 2.99 -11.91 20.50
C ALA A 87 2.72 -10.52 21.11
N LYS A 88 1.61 -9.86 20.75
CA LYS A 88 1.25 -8.48 21.16
C LYS A 88 2.36 -7.46 20.85
N LYS A 89 3.15 -7.72 19.81
CA LYS A 89 4.27 -6.88 19.38
C LYS A 89 3.99 -6.25 18.02
N PRO A 90 4.55 -5.06 17.75
CA PRO A 90 4.39 -4.41 16.46
C PRO A 90 4.97 -5.26 15.33
N GLU A 91 4.26 -5.34 14.20
CA GLU A 91 4.76 -5.89 12.94
C GLU A 91 5.58 -4.83 12.20
N PRO A 92 6.91 -4.98 12.08
CA PRO A 92 7.79 -3.91 11.58
C PRO A 92 7.38 -3.37 10.21
N LEU A 93 6.96 -4.25 9.29
CA LEU A 93 6.54 -3.86 7.94
C LEU A 93 5.22 -3.07 7.92
N LEU A 94 4.30 -3.35 8.85
CA LEU A 94 2.92 -2.85 8.82
C LEU A 94 2.65 -1.73 9.82
N THR A 95 3.61 -1.47 10.72
CA THR A 95 3.44 -0.47 11.78
C THR A 95 3.59 0.95 11.22
N PHE A 96 2.61 1.80 11.50
CA PHE A 96 2.62 3.21 11.11
C PHE A 96 3.89 3.93 11.53
N LYS A 97 4.48 4.72 10.64
CA LYS A 97 5.75 5.48 10.79
C LYS A 97 7.03 4.63 10.93
N ARG A 98 6.94 3.30 10.85
CA ARG A 98 8.09 2.40 10.93
C ARG A 98 8.18 1.45 9.74
N GLY A 99 7.04 1.03 9.23
CA GLY A 99 6.92 0.13 8.10
C GLY A 99 6.69 0.86 6.78
N ALA A 100 5.98 0.19 5.87
CA ALA A 100 5.64 0.75 4.58
C ALA A 100 4.77 2.00 4.71
N LEU A 101 4.93 2.93 3.76
CA LEU A 101 4.25 4.22 3.75
C LEU A 101 2.83 4.09 3.21
N VAL A 102 2.59 3.13 2.32
CA VAL A 102 1.30 2.89 1.69
C VAL A 102 1.04 1.40 1.51
N HIS A 103 -0.22 1.02 1.61
CA HIS A 103 -0.71 -0.34 1.48
C HIS A 103 -1.76 -0.36 0.36
N PHE A 104 -1.50 -1.06 -0.73
CA PHE A 104 -2.39 -1.17 -1.86
C PHE A 104 -3.16 -2.50 -1.86
N ALA A 105 -4.47 -2.40 -1.99
CA ALA A 105 -5.35 -3.51 -2.35
C ALA A 105 -5.63 -3.41 -3.86
N VAL A 106 -5.26 -4.42 -4.62
CA VAL A 106 -5.26 -4.38 -6.09
C VAL A 106 -6.06 -5.55 -6.65
N SER A 107 -6.96 -5.24 -7.57
CA SER A 107 -7.63 -6.22 -8.44
C SER A 107 -7.29 -5.95 -9.90
N GLN A 108 -7.89 -6.69 -10.81
CA GLN A 108 -7.79 -6.42 -12.24
C GLN A 108 -8.53 -5.13 -12.65
N TYR A 109 -9.46 -4.65 -11.83
CA TYR A 109 -10.38 -3.54 -12.15
C TYR A 109 -10.14 -2.29 -11.29
N GLU A 110 -9.72 -2.45 -10.04
CA GLU A 110 -9.66 -1.37 -9.06
C GLU A 110 -8.41 -1.43 -8.20
N VAL A 111 -7.97 -0.25 -7.77
CA VAL A 111 -6.90 -0.06 -6.77
C VAL A 111 -7.44 0.77 -5.62
N HIS A 112 -7.22 0.30 -4.41
CA HIS A 112 -7.47 1.05 -3.20
C HIS A 112 -6.20 1.15 -2.37
N MET A 113 -6.04 2.23 -1.60
CA MET A 113 -4.87 2.43 -0.76
C MET A 113 -5.22 2.82 0.67
N ALA A 114 -4.34 2.47 1.60
CA ALA A 114 -4.34 2.98 2.97
C ALA A 114 -2.91 3.37 3.37
N THR A 115 -2.76 4.42 4.16
CA THR A 115 -1.45 4.86 4.69
C THR A 115 -1.25 4.49 6.15
N ARG A 116 -2.27 3.89 6.76
CA ARG A 116 -2.23 3.41 8.14
C ARG A 116 -3.17 2.22 8.29
N LEU A 117 -2.64 1.13 8.82
CA LEU A 117 -3.43 -0.05 9.15
C LEU A 117 -3.87 0.02 10.62
N GLU A 118 -5.17 -0.22 10.86
CA GLU A 118 -5.82 -0.17 12.18
C GLU A 118 -6.82 -1.34 12.34
N GLY A 119 -6.52 -2.49 11.73
CA GLY A 119 -7.42 -3.64 11.70
C GLY A 119 -8.72 -3.29 10.98
N GLU A 120 -9.86 -3.65 11.54
CA GLU A 120 -11.19 -3.38 10.95
C GLU A 120 -11.45 -1.87 10.72
N SER A 121 -10.85 -1.00 11.53
CA SER A 121 -10.98 0.46 11.40
C SER A 121 -10.15 1.07 10.29
N THR A 122 -9.33 0.27 9.58
CA THR A 122 -8.52 0.76 8.47
C THR A 122 -9.41 1.36 7.38
N VAL A 123 -9.08 2.60 6.97
CA VAL A 123 -9.78 3.30 5.89
C VAL A 123 -8.97 3.12 4.61
N PHE A 124 -9.56 2.45 3.63
CA PHE A 124 -9.05 2.36 2.28
C PHE A 124 -9.71 3.42 1.39
N LEU A 125 -8.91 4.14 0.64
CA LEU A 125 -9.36 5.17 -0.30
C LEU A 125 -9.17 4.67 -1.73
N PRO A 126 -10.09 4.96 -2.68
CA PRO A 126 -9.90 4.65 -4.08
C PRO A 126 -8.64 5.34 -4.62
N PHE A 127 -7.85 4.58 -5.38
CA PHE A 127 -6.68 5.07 -6.11
C PHE A 127 -6.87 4.89 -7.63
N ASN A 128 -8.10 4.89 -8.09
CA ASN A 128 -8.47 4.69 -9.48
C ASN A 128 -8.12 5.90 -10.35
N LYS A 129 -7.83 5.63 -11.62
CA LYS A 129 -7.48 6.64 -12.63
C LYS A 129 -8.69 7.48 -13.05
N GLY A 130 -9.88 6.90 -12.95
CA GLY A 130 -11.11 7.44 -13.51
C GLY A 130 -11.44 6.80 -14.88
N THR A 131 -12.66 7.01 -15.33
CA THR A 131 -13.14 6.57 -16.65
C THR A 131 -13.24 7.75 -17.61
N ALA A 132 -13.22 7.50 -18.91
CA ALA A 132 -13.28 8.53 -19.95
C ALA A 132 -14.56 9.38 -19.87
N ASP A 133 -15.64 8.83 -19.33
CA ASP A 133 -16.91 9.53 -19.09
C ASP A 133 -16.98 10.25 -17.73
N GLY A 134 -15.87 10.30 -16.99
CA GLY A 134 -15.77 11.00 -15.69
C GLY A 134 -16.19 10.16 -14.49
N GLY A 135 -16.35 8.85 -14.62
CA GLY A 135 -16.65 7.94 -13.52
C GLY A 135 -15.45 7.70 -12.58
N ALA A 136 -15.72 7.17 -11.40
CA ALA A 136 -14.73 6.99 -10.34
C ALA A 136 -13.88 5.71 -10.45
N GLY A 137 -14.19 4.81 -11.39
CA GLY A 137 -13.50 3.54 -11.60
C GLY A 137 -12.27 3.66 -12.51
N ASN A 138 -12.04 2.60 -13.28
CA ASN A 138 -11.04 2.56 -14.36
C ASN A 138 -11.71 2.01 -15.63
N ASP A 139 -11.33 2.54 -16.79
CA ASP A 139 -11.75 1.97 -18.06
C ASP A 139 -11.18 0.56 -18.25
N VAL A 140 -12.00 -0.34 -18.73
CA VAL A 140 -11.56 -1.69 -19.09
C VAL A 140 -10.84 -1.61 -20.45
N PRO A 141 -9.58 -2.04 -20.55
CA PRO A 141 -8.86 -2.03 -21.82
C PRO A 141 -9.56 -2.90 -22.89
N ALA A 142 -9.50 -2.47 -24.14
CA ALA A 142 -9.97 -3.29 -25.27
C ALA A 142 -9.11 -4.55 -25.49
N ASP A 143 -7.82 -4.48 -25.14
CA ASP A 143 -6.90 -5.62 -25.16
C ASP A 143 -7.17 -6.52 -23.95
N VAL A 144 -7.62 -7.74 -24.21
CA VAL A 144 -7.95 -8.75 -23.19
C VAL A 144 -6.75 -9.22 -22.35
N ASN A 145 -5.53 -8.94 -22.80
CA ASN A 145 -4.31 -9.24 -22.06
C ASN A 145 -3.88 -8.13 -21.10
N ARG A 146 -4.65 -7.04 -21.02
CA ARG A 146 -4.40 -5.90 -20.14
C ARG A 146 -5.48 -5.78 -19.07
N TYR A 147 -5.08 -5.21 -17.94
CA TYR A 147 -5.99 -4.94 -16.83
C TYR A 147 -6.31 -3.45 -16.73
N ALA A 148 -7.48 -3.12 -16.22
CA ALA A 148 -7.87 -1.74 -15.96
C ALA A 148 -6.93 -1.03 -14.96
N THR A 149 -6.16 -1.82 -14.19
CA THR A 149 -5.19 -1.36 -13.20
C THR A 149 -3.74 -1.33 -13.68
N ASP A 150 -3.49 -1.54 -14.98
CA ASP A 150 -2.14 -1.53 -15.56
C ASP A 150 -1.37 -0.22 -15.33
N TYR A 151 -2.07 0.91 -15.21
CA TYR A 151 -1.46 2.21 -14.89
C TYR A 151 -0.68 2.19 -13.57
N LEU A 152 -1.07 1.35 -12.60
CA LEU A 152 -0.32 1.23 -11.35
C LEU A 152 1.12 0.79 -11.61
N TRP A 153 1.30 -0.15 -12.55
CA TRP A 153 2.60 -0.72 -12.91
C TRP A 153 3.35 0.11 -13.93
N ASN A 154 2.63 0.58 -14.95
CA ASN A 154 3.20 1.22 -16.14
C ASN A 154 3.33 2.74 -16.01
N GLU A 155 2.76 3.34 -14.95
CA GLU A 155 2.83 4.77 -14.70
C GLU A 155 3.29 5.02 -13.25
N VAL A 156 2.47 4.70 -12.25
CA VAL A 156 2.67 5.13 -10.85
C VAL A 156 3.92 4.55 -10.22
N LEU A 157 4.13 3.24 -10.37
CA LEU A 157 5.23 2.50 -9.73
C LEU A 157 6.50 2.42 -10.60
N LEU A 158 6.55 3.13 -11.72
CA LEU A 158 7.82 3.32 -12.43
C LEU A 158 8.83 4.02 -11.51
N PRO A 159 10.12 3.68 -11.58
CA PRO A 159 11.15 4.19 -10.69
C PRO A 159 11.12 5.71 -10.49
N ASP A 160 11.10 6.47 -11.58
CA ASP A 160 11.13 7.93 -11.53
C ASP A 160 9.85 8.53 -10.93
N ASN A 161 8.70 7.98 -11.29
CA ASN A 161 7.41 8.43 -10.77
C ASN A 161 7.25 8.09 -9.29
N LEU A 162 7.64 6.88 -8.88
CA LEU A 162 7.61 6.49 -7.47
C LEU A 162 8.53 7.38 -6.63
N LEU A 163 9.77 7.63 -7.09
CA LEU A 163 10.70 8.51 -6.39
C LEU A 163 10.19 9.96 -6.35
N ASN A 164 9.55 10.43 -7.41
CA ASN A 164 8.90 11.75 -7.45
C ASN A 164 7.76 11.84 -6.42
N ILE A 165 6.89 10.83 -6.36
CA ILE A 165 5.81 10.75 -5.36
C ILE A 165 6.38 10.80 -3.95
N LEU A 166 7.39 9.98 -3.66
CA LEU A 166 8.02 9.92 -2.34
C LEU A 166 8.67 11.26 -1.93
N ALA A 167 9.30 11.95 -2.88
CA ALA A 167 10.02 13.19 -2.60
C ALA A 167 9.13 14.42 -2.48
N ARG A 168 7.99 14.47 -3.19
CA ARG A 168 7.20 15.70 -3.34
C ARG A 168 5.82 15.64 -2.71
N PHE A 169 5.23 14.46 -2.57
CA PHE A 169 3.83 14.32 -2.15
C PHE A 169 3.70 13.67 -0.77
N VAL A 170 4.61 12.75 -0.44
CA VAL A 170 4.51 12.01 0.82
C VAL A 170 5.02 12.86 1.98
N HIS A 171 4.14 13.14 2.95
CA HIS A 171 4.51 13.85 4.15
C HIS A 171 3.65 13.46 5.35
N LEU A 172 4.18 13.69 6.55
CA LEU A 172 3.44 13.50 7.79
C LEU A 172 2.71 14.80 8.13
N GLN A 173 1.39 14.74 8.16
CA GLN A 173 0.52 15.82 8.60
C GLN A 173 0.18 15.65 10.08
N ILE A 174 0.31 16.72 10.86
CA ILE A 174 -0.02 16.75 12.30
C ILE A 174 -1.08 17.81 12.52
N GLU A 175 -2.27 17.40 12.93
CA GLU A 175 -3.39 18.30 13.23
C GLU A 175 -3.69 18.31 14.73
N GLY A 176 -3.86 19.49 15.30
CA GLY A 176 -4.45 19.65 16.62
C GLY A 176 -5.96 19.43 16.53
N LYS A 177 -6.48 18.53 17.36
CA LYS A 177 -7.92 18.26 17.48
C LYS A 177 -8.37 18.37 18.93
N GLU A 178 -9.64 18.57 19.11
CA GLU A 178 -10.31 18.60 20.42
C GLU A 178 -11.42 17.55 20.41
N ASP A 179 -11.52 16.75 21.45
CA ASP A 179 -12.62 15.80 21.61
C ASP A 179 -13.88 16.47 22.20
N TRP A 180 -14.94 15.73 22.32
CA TRP A 180 -16.22 16.22 22.84
C TRP A 180 -16.17 16.66 24.33
N GLU A 181 -15.12 16.27 25.07
CA GLU A 181 -14.85 16.68 26.46
C GLU A 181 -13.91 17.92 26.54
N GLY A 182 -13.49 18.48 25.38
CA GLY A 182 -12.58 19.62 25.32
C GLY A 182 -11.10 19.25 25.49
N ARG A 183 -10.74 17.95 25.45
CA ARG A 183 -9.35 17.52 25.56
C ARG A 183 -8.65 17.64 24.22
N LYS A 184 -7.54 18.38 24.19
CA LYS A 184 -6.73 18.57 22.99
C LYS A 184 -5.82 17.39 22.74
N TYR A 185 -5.83 16.87 21.53
CA TYR A 185 -4.92 15.79 21.09
C TYR A 185 -4.36 16.10 19.69
N LYS A 186 -3.23 15.45 19.38
CA LYS A 186 -2.63 15.54 18.05
C LYS A 186 -3.06 14.32 17.23
N LYS A 187 -3.66 14.57 16.06
CA LYS A 187 -3.91 13.53 15.07
C LYS A 187 -2.80 13.55 14.04
N GLU A 188 -2.11 12.44 13.88
CA GLU A 188 -1.08 12.26 12.86
C GLU A 188 -1.64 11.43 11.70
N SER A 189 -1.41 11.87 10.48
CA SER A 189 -1.75 11.14 9.25
C SER A 189 -0.62 11.24 8.24
N LEU A 190 -0.30 10.15 7.60
CA LEU A 190 0.61 10.14 6.46
C LEU A 190 -0.20 10.45 5.20
N VAL A 191 0.18 11.51 4.51
CA VAL A 191 -0.42 11.88 3.22
C VAL A 191 0.34 11.15 2.13
N PHE A 192 -0.40 10.43 1.30
CA PHE A 192 0.02 9.86 0.03
C PHE A 192 -0.98 10.34 -1.02
N PRO A 193 -0.55 10.82 -2.20
CA PRO A 193 -1.47 11.42 -3.15
C PRO A 193 -2.43 10.36 -3.71
N ARG A 194 -3.66 10.73 -4.02
CA ARG A 194 -4.53 9.93 -4.89
C ARG A 194 -4.04 10.05 -6.32
N TYR A 195 -4.40 9.10 -7.18
CA TYR A 195 -3.97 9.11 -8.58
C TYR A 195 -4.20 10.46 -9.26
N HIS A 196 -5.42 10.98 -9.22
CA HIS A 196 -5.77 12.24 -9.86
C HIS A 196 -5.04 13.47 -9.29
N GLN A 197 -4.68 13.45 -8.00
CA GLN A 197 -3.90 14.54 -7.39
C GLN A 197 -2.48 14.56 -7.93
N TRP A 198 -1.85 13.39 -8.05
CA TRP A 198 -0.53 13.23 -8.63
C TRP A 198 -0.53 13.57 -10.13
N ASP A 199 -1.49 13.06 -10.89
CA ASP A 199 -1.63 13.27 -12.34
C ASP A 199 -1.83 14.75 -12.69
N VAL A 200 -2.74 15.44 -11.98
CA VAL A 200 -3.01 16.86 -12.21
C VAL A 200 -1.78 17.74 -11.92
N VAL A 201 -1.07 17.46 -10.83
CA VAL A 201 0.16 18.22 -10.51
C VAL A 201 1.23 17.97 -11.56
N GLY A 202 1.40 16.72 -12.03
CA GLY A 202 2.31 16.40 -13.13
C GLY A 202 1.99 17.22 -14.40
N LYS A 203 0.74 17.18 -14.85
CA LYS A 203 0.28 17.94 -16.03
C LYS A 203 0.46 19.44 -15.90
N LEU A 204 0.30 20.01 -14.69
CA LEU A 204 0.52 21.44 -14.45
C LEU A 204 1.99 21.84 -14.47
N LEU A 205 2.90 20.92 -14.17
CA LEU A 205 4.35 21.19 -14.22
C LEU A 205 4.93 21.06 -15.62
N ASP A 206 4.26 20.33 -16.51
CA ASP A 206 4.66 20.10 -17.90
C ASP A 206 4.05 21.15 -18.87
N ALA A 207 3.15 22.00 -18.40
CA ALA A 207 2.47 23.07 -19.18
C ALA A 207 3.23 24.40 -19.11
#